data_9bbc470045043ce2001c722c6b3583d1
#
_entry.id   9bbc470045043ce2001c722c6b3583d1
#
_cell.length_a   1.000
_cell.length_b   1.000
_cell.length_c   1.000
_cell.angle_alpha   90.00
_cell.angle_beta   90.00
_cell.angle_gamma   90.00
#
_symmetry.space_group_name_H-M   'P 1'
#
loop_
_entity.id
_entity.type
_entity.pdbx_description
1 polymer ?
#
loop_
_entity_poly.entity_id
_entity_poly.type
_entity_poly.pdbx_seq_one_letter_code
_entity_poly.pdbx_strand_id
1 'polypeptide(L)'
;MTCHAVSPLPSALHTLAAERQGLEALEAAFQSSLGSAFTQAVDRILNCAGRLIVTGIGKSGHIGRKIQATLASTGTPSLFVHPAEASHGDLGMVAPGDLILALSNSGETAELAAILAYAAHKKLGVIAITSVETSALARASEIALVLPKAREACPMGLAPTTSTLLQLALGDALAIALLEKRGFTASDFQTFHPGGRLGARLRPVRELMHTGDALPLGKTSLSLRSVILEMTRKAFGCMGVTDDAGVLCGLITDADLRRALHRDLDATTAEEVMNRSPITTTPATLAQDVLLLMNARSKPITSLFVVGDDGQPQGIIHLHDLLRAGLS
;
A
#
# COMPACT_ATOMS: atom_id res chain seq x y z
N MET A 1 -4.10 50.37 17.82
CA MET A 1 -4.74 49.47 16.83
C MET A 1 -5.05 48.17 17.55
N THR A 2 -6.29 48.01 17.99
CA THR A 2 -6.78 46.79 18.66
C THR A 2 -6.89 45.68 17.61
N CYS A 3 -5.97 44.70 17.68
CA CYS A 3 -6.07 43.50 16.90
C CYS A 3 -7.36 42.76 17.35
N HIS A 4 -8.43 42.87 16.59
CA HIS A 4 -9.60 42.03 16.82
C HIS A 4 -9.14 40.59 16.58
N ALA A 5 -9.05 39.82 17.66
CA ALA A 5 -8.75 38.36 17.57
C ALA A 5 -9.91 37.70 16.83
N VAL A 6 -9.77 37.53 15.53
CA VAL A 6 -10.71 36.75 14.73
C VAL A 6 -10.60 35.31 15.22
N SER A 7 -11.73 34.72 15.61
CA SER A 7 -11.74 33.31 15.99
C SER A 7 -11.15 32.45 14.86
N PRO A 8 -10.23 31.54 15.13
CA PRO A 8 -9.60 30.73 14.08
C PRO A 8 -10.55 29.69 13.47
N LEU A 9 -11.60 29.29 14.20
CA LEU A 9 -12.51 28.22 13.77
C LEU A 9 -13.33 28.57 12.49
N PRO A 10 -13.95 29.78 12.38
CA PRO A 10 -14.60 30.16 11.13
C PRO A 10 -13.67 30.20 9.93
N SER A 11 -12.41 30.64 10.11
CA SER A 11 -11.39 30.63 9.06
C SER A 11 -11.06 29.22 8.61
N ALA A 12 -10.89 28.27 9.55
CA ALA A 12 -10.65 26.86 9.24
C ALA A 12 -11.81 26.24 8.47
N LEU A 13 -13.06 26.48 8.91
CA LEU A 13 -14.26 25.98 8.22
C LEU A 13 -14.41 26.57 6.82
N HIS A 14 -14.09 27.86 6.64
CA HIS A 14 -14.08 28.51 5.34
C HIS A 14 -13.06 27.88 4.39
N THR A 15 -11.84 27.61 4.88
CA THR A 15 -10.78 26.95 4.11
C THR A 15 -11.24 25.56 3.62
N LEU A 16 -11.74 24.73 4.54
CA LEU A 16 -12.23 23.38 4.19
C LEU A 16 -13.41 23.42 3.22
N ALA A 17 -14.29 24.42 3.34
CA ALA A 17 -15.42 24.59 2.42
C ALA A 17 -14.94 24.97 0.99
N ALA A 18 -13.96 25.85 0.87
CA ALA A 18 -13.38 26.22 -0.42
C ALA A 18 -12.66 25.04 -1.10
N GLU A 19 -11.88 24.31 -0.33
CA GLU A 19 -11.15 23.12 -0.82
C GLU A 19 -12.11 22.01 -1.25
N ARG A 20 -13.17 21.75 -0.48
CA ARG A 20 -14.22 20.79 -0.87
C ARG A 20 -14.89 21.17 -2.17
N GLN A 21 -15.28 22.45 -2.35
CA GLN A 21 -15.85 22.94 -3.61
C GLN A 21 -14.88 22.74 -4.78
N GLY A 22 -13.59 22.94 -4.55
CA GLY A 22 -12.55 22.66 -5.55
C GLY A 22 -12.53 21.19 -5.96
N LEU A 23 -12.59 20.26 -5.00
CA LEU A 23 -12.64 18.82 -5.26
C LEU A 23 -13.91 18.41 -6.00
N GLU A 24 -15.08 18.95 -5.63
CA GLU A 24 -16.35 18.73 -6.35
C GLU A 24 -16.25 19.19 -7.80
N ALA A 25 -15.61 20.35 -8.05
CA ALA A 25 -15.35 20.83 -9.39
C ALA A 25 -14.37 19.92 -10.18
N LEU A 26 -13.36 19.40 -9.52
CA LEU A 26 -12.42 18.44 -10.12
C LEU A 26 -13.13 17.14 -10.52
N GLU A 27 -13.96 16.59 -9.65
CA GLU A 27 -14.77 15.40 -9.94
C GLU A 27 -15.70 15.64 -11.15
N ALA A 28 -16.39 16.78 -11.19
CA ALA A 28 -17.23 17.15 -12.33
C ALA A 28 -16.42 17.28 -13.63
N ALA A 29 -15.19 17.80 -13.58
CA ALA A 29 -14.33 17.96 -14.75
C ALA A 29 -13.94 16.60 -15.38
N PHE A 30 -13.87 15.53 -14.60
CA PHE A 30 -13.64 14.17 -15.13
C PHE A 30 -14.75 13.69 -16.06
N GLN A 31 -15.94 14.22 -15.96
CA GLN A 31 -17.06 13.92 -16.87
C GLN A 31 -16.98 14.68 -18.20
N SER A 32 -15.90 15.44 -18.43
CA SER A 32 -15.68 16.26 -19.63
C SER A 32 -14.28 16.02 -20.23
N SER A 33 -13.66 17.05 -20.77
CA SER A 33 -12.35 16.98 -21.44
C SER A 33 -11.22 16.43 -20.54
N LEU A 34 -11.25 16.70 -19.23
CA LEU A 34 -10.25 16.19 -18.30
C LEU A 34 -10.24 14.66 -18.24
N GLY A 35 -11.40 14.00 -18.26
CA GLY A 35 -11.48 12.53 -18.21
C GLY A 35 -10.84 11.86 -19.41
N SER A 36 -11.03 12.42 -20.62
CA SER A 36 -10.36 11.94 -21.83
C SER A 36 -8.84 12.16 -21.77
N ALA A 37 -8.39 13.35 -21.39
CA ALA A 37 -6.97 13.67 -21.24
C ALA A 37 -6.31 12.81 -20.15
N PHE A 38 -7.01 12.55 -19.06
CA PHE A 38 -6.54 11.68 -17.97
C PHE A 38 -6.31 10.24 -18.46
N THR A 39 -7.26 9.67 -19.20
CA THR A 39 -7.12 8.33 -19.77
C THR A 39 -5.91 8.25 -20.69
N GLN A 40 -5.74 9.24 -21.57
CA GLN A 40 -4.59 9.33 -22.45
C GLN A 40 -3.27 9.45 -21.66
N ALA A 41 -3.26 10.24 -20.57
CA ALA A 41 -2.07 10.39 -19.72
C ALA A 41 -1.71 9.07 -19.03
N VAL A 42 -2.68 8.33 -18.49
CA VAL A 42 -2.47 7.01 -17.91
C VAL A 42 -1.87 6.05 -18.94
N ASP A 43 -2.49 5.94 -20.12
CA ASP A 43 -2.00 5.05 -21.17
C ASP A 43 -0.59 5.46 -21.66
N ARG A 44 -0.34 6.77 -21.76
CA ARG A 44 0.98 7.30 -22.16
C ARG A 44 2.07 6.99 -21.15
N ILE A 45 1.75 7.07 -19.84
CA ILE A 45 2.68 6.72 -18.77
C ILE A 45 2.91 5.19 -18.71
N LEU A 46 1.88 4.38 -18.89
CA LEU A 46 2.01 2.92 -18.94
C LEU A 46 2.95 2.46 -20.05
N ASN A 47 2.88 3.10 -21.21
CA ASN A 47 3.69 2.79 -22.39
C ASN A 47 5.03 3.56 -22.40
N CYS A 48 5.41 4.25 -21.32
CA CYS A 48 6.70 4.90 -21.20
C CYS A 48 7.82 3.88 -21.09
N ALA A 49 8.81 3.94 -21.98
CA ALA A 49 9.96 3.02 -21.95
C ALA A 49 10.97 3.36 -20.84
N GLY A 50 11.01 4.63 -20.42
CA GLY A 50 11.85 5.13 -19.35
C GLY A 50 11.08 5.40 -18.05
N ARG A 51 11.45 6.46 -17.37
CA ARG A 51 10.88 6.88 -16.09
C ARG A 51 9.95 8.09 -16.30
N LEU A 52 9.07 8.31 -15.32
CA LEU A 52 8.30 9.55 -15.25
C LEU A 52 9.09 10.61 -14.49
N ILE A 53 9.52 11.65 -15.16
CA ILE A 53 10.24 12.78 -14.57
C ILE A 53 9.23 13.82 -14.12
N VAL A 54 9.05 13.97 -12.82
CA VAL A 54 8.13 14.95 -12.25
C VAL A 54 8.89 16.25 -11.98
N THR A 55 8.32 17.40 -12.36
CA THR A 55 8.93 18.70 -12.19
C THR A 55 7.92 19.79 -11.81
N GLY A 56 8.34 20.79 -11.10
CA GLY A 56 7.55 21.93 -10.65
C GLY A 56 8.34 22.76 -9.63
N ILE A 57 7.94 24.02 -9.43
CA ILE A 57 8.61 24.94 -8.49
C ILE A 57 7.67 25.41 -7.38
N GLY A 58 8.22 25.82 -6.26
CA GLY A 58 7.48 26.32 -5.09
C GLY A 58 6.45 25.33 -4.58
N LYS A 59 5.21 25.73 -4.35
CA LYS A 59 4.14 24.86 -3.85
C LYS A 59 3.84 23.70 -4.81
N SER A 60 3.78 23.96 -6.12
CA SER A 60 3.62 22.90 -7.14
C SER A 60 4.80 21.92 -7.13
N GLY A 61 6.02 22.37 -6.85
CA GLY A 61 7.19 21.51 -6.70
C GLY A 61 7.10 20.58 -5.48
N HIS A 62 6.61 21.08 -4.34
CA HIS A 62 6.38 20.23 -3.16
C HIS A 62 5.30 19.17 -3.42
N ILE A 63 4.22 19.56 -4.10
CA ILE A 63 3.18 18.62 -4.53
C ILE A 63 3.76 17.60 -5.54
N GLY A 64 4.55 18.05 -6.50
CA GLY A 64 5.23 17.19 -7.48
C GLY A 64 6.14 16.15 -6.82
N ARG A 65 6.89 16.52 -5.77
CA ARG A 65 7.70 15.57 -4.97
C ARG A 65 6.82 14.51 -4.29
N LYS A 66 5.67 14.91 -3.71
CA LYS A 66 4.72 13.96 -3.10
C LYS A 66 4.16 13.01 -4.16
N ILE A 67 3.74 13.53 -5.31
CA ILE A 67 3.22 12.72 -6.41
C ILE A 67 4.28 11.73 -6.90
N GLN A 68 5.51 12.18 -7.11
CA GLN A 68 6.63 11.33 -7.50
C GLN A 68 6.87 10.19 -6.48
N ALA A 69 6.89 10.51 -5.18
CA ALA A 69 7.07 9.50 -4.14
C ALA A 69 5.94 8.47 -4.14
N THR A 70 4.68 8.89 -4.33
CA THR A 70 3.53 8.00 -4.45
C THR A 70 3.66 7.10 -5.68
N LEU A 71 3.97 7.63 -6.85
CA LEU A 71 4.18 6.88 -8.09
C LEU A 71 5.27 5.82 -7.94
N ALA A 72 6.43 6.19 -7.38
CA ALA A 72 7.53 5.26 -7.15
C ALA A 72 7.13 4.13 -6.20
N SER A 73 6.43 4.45 -5.12
CA SER A 73 5.97 3.47 -4.12
C SER A 73 4.82 2.58 -4.60
N THR A 74 4.16 2.96 -5.69
CA THR A 74 3.04 2.20 -6.29
C THR A 74 3.41 1.57 -7.65
N GLY A 75 4.70 1.40 -7.94
CA GLY A 75 5.17 0.61 -9.08
C GLY A 75 5.37 1.41 -10.37
N THR A 76 5.30 2.74 -10.34
CA THR A 76 5.67 3.57 -11.50
C THR A 76 7.04 4.21 -11.28
N PRO A 77 8.09 3.79 -11.99
CA PRO A 77 9.42 4.37 -11.85
C PRO A 77 9.41 5.86 -12.14
N SER A 78 9.77 6.67 -11.16
CA SER A 78 9.69 8.12 -11.26
C SER A 78 10.82 8.82 -10.50
N LEU A 79 11.17 10.02 -10.95
CA LEU A 79 12.21 10.86 -10.39
C LEU A 79 11.71 12.31 -10.37
N PHE A 80 12.07 13.08 -9.35
CA PHE A 80 11.79 14.50 -9.30
C PHE A 80 13.03 15.29 -9.72
N VAL A 81 12.86 16.20 -10.70
CA VAL A 81 13.89 17.15 -11.15
C VAL A 81 13.41 18.56 -10.85
N HIS A 82 14.17 19.29 -10.02
CA HIS A 82 13.82 20.66 -9.70
C HIS A 82 14.15 21.59 -10.88
N PRO A 83 13.23 22.45 -11.35
CA PRO A 83 13.45 23.26 -12.55
C PRO A 83 14.67 24.20 -12.47
N ALA A 84 14.96 24.78 -11.29
CA ALA A 84 16.13 25.61 -11.11
C ALA A 84 17.43 24.80 -11.26
N GLU A 85 17.52 23.62 -10.62
CA GLU A 85 18.68 22.75 -10.70
C GLU A 85 18.85 22.15 -12.10
N ALA A 86 17.74 21.95 -12.84
CA ALA A 86 17.77 21.56 -14.23
C ALA A 86 18.64 22.49 -15.09
N SER A 87 18.58 23.80 -14.85
CA SER A 87 19.39 24.80 -15.53
C SER A 87 20.89 24.74 -15.17
N HIS A 88 21.25 24.01 -14.12
CA HIS A 88 22.62 23.90 -13.59
C HIS A 88 23.21 22.48 -13.72
N GLY A 89 22.63 21.62 -14.54
CA GLY A 89 23.19 20.31 -14.87
C GLY A 89 22.28 19.11 -14.61
N ASP A 90 21.23 19.24 -13.79
CA ASP A 90 20.33 18.12 -13.46
C ASP A 90 19.51 17.62 -14.66
N LEU A 91 19.50 18.34 -15.79
CA LEU A 91 19.01 17.79 -17.08
C LEU A 91 19.75 16.50 -17.49
N GLY A 92 20.99 16.32 -17.02
CA GLY A 92 21.72 15.05 -17.20
C GLY A 92 21.06 13.83 -16.54
N MET A 93 20.14 14.03 -15.60
CA MET A 93 19.34 12.96 -14.99
C MET A 93 18.22 12.46 -15.91
N VAL A 94 17.84 13.23 -16.93
CA VAL A 94 16.76 12.91 -17.86
C VAL A 94 17.32 12.14 -19.05
N ALA A 95 16.86 10.90 -19.25
CA ALA A 95 17.36 9.96 -20.24
C ALA A 95 16.41 9.83 -21.45
N PRO A 96 16.91 9.34 -22.61
CA PRO A 96 16.05 8.95 -23.71
C PRO A 96 14.99 7.92 -23.27
N GLY A 97 13.75 8.12 -23.69
CA GLY A 97 12.62 7.27 -23.30
C GLY A 97 11.89 7.71 -22.02
N ASP A 98 12.45 8.66 -21.26
CA ASP A 98 11.73 9.28 -20.13
C ASP A 98 10.54 10.13 -20.62
N LEU A 99 9.55 10.33 -19.76
CA LEU A 99 8.37 11.15 -19.97
C LEU A 99 8.32 12.22 -18.87
N ILE A 100 7.97 13.45 -19.20
CA ILE A 100 7.95 14.54 -18.23
C ILE A 100 6.51 14.82 -17.78
N LEU A 101 6.30 14.90 -16.46
CA LEU A 101 5.07 15.40 -15.83
C LEU A 101 5.39 16.75 -15.17
N ALA A 102 4.97 17.83 -15.79
CA ALA A 102 5.25 19.19 -15.34
C ALA A 102 4.04 19.83 -14.66
N LEU A 103 4.24 20.38 -13.45
CA LEU A 103 3.21 21.02 -12.65
C LEU A 103 3.42 22.53 -12.58
N SER A 104 2.44 23.30 -13.05
CA SER A 104 2.37 24.75 -12.86
C SER A 104 0.91 25.21 -12.93
N ASN A 105 0.39 25.81 -11.86
CA ASN A 105 -1.00 26.25 -11.84
C ASN A 105 -1.30 27.30 -12.93
N SER A 106 -0.44 28.30 -13.09
CA SER A 106 -0.58 29.30 -14.16
C SER A 106 -0.16 28.78 -15.53
N GLY A 107 0.74 27.77 -15.56
CA GLY A 107 1.38 27.27 -16.76
C GLY A 107 2.39 28.25 -17.41
N GLU A 108 2.69 29.38 -16.74
CA GLU A 108 3.58 30.45 -17.23
C GLU A 108 4.87 30.56 -16.36
N THR A 109 5.24 29.49 -15.67
CA THR A 109 6.40 29.45 -14.78
C THR A 109 7.70 29.47 -15.61
N ALA A 110 8.45 30.57 -15.56
CA ALA A 110 9.64 30.78 -16.40
C ALA A 110 10.74 29.70 -16.17
N GLU A 111 10.88 29.23 -14.94
CA GLU A 111 11.88 28.23 -14.58
C GLU A 111 11.67 26.87 -15.25
N LEU A 112 10.46 26.58 -15.73
CA LEU A 112 10.20 25.36 -16.50
C LEU A 112 10.73 25.44 -17.94
N ALA A 113 11.09 26.61 -18.44
CA ALA A 113 11.50 26.79 -19.82
C ALA A 113 12.71 25.92 -20.22
N ALA A 114 13.70 25.77 -19.32
CA ALA A 114 14.90 24.99 -19.61
C ALA A 114 14.58 23.50 -19.81
N ILE A 115 13.76 22.89 -18.92
CA ILE A 115 13.40 21.47 -19.02
C ILE A 115 12.45 21.22 -20.20
N LEU A 116 11.55 22.15 -20.53
CA LEU A 116 10.66 22.05 -21.70
C LEU A 116 11.45 22.16 -23.01
N ALA A 117 12.42 23.10 -23.11
CA ALA A 117 13.30 23.19 -24.26
C ALA A 117 14.16 21.92 -24.44
N TYR A 118 14.65 21.37 -23.34
CA TYR A 118 15.40 20.12 -23.38
C TYR A 118 14.51 18.96 -23.85
N ALA A 119 13.27 18.86 -23.34
CA ALA A 119 12.31 17.86 -23.77
C ALA A 119 12.05 17.94 -25.28
N ALA A 120 11.81 19.12 -25.80
CA ALA A 120 11.62 19.35 -27.24
C ALA A 120 12.86 18.94 -28.06
N HIS A 121 14.07 19.32 -27.61
CA HIS A 121 15.32 18.93 -28.26
C HIS A 121 15.54 17.42 -28.27
N LYS A 122 15.25 16.75 -27.20
CA LYS A 122 15.39 15.28 -27.04
C LYS A 122 14.19 14.50 -27.54
N LYS A 123 13.14 15.15 -28.00
CA LYS A 123 11.87 14.56 -28.45
C LYS A 123 11.21 13.71 -27.34
N LEU A 124 11.27 14.19 -26.09
CA LEU A 124 10.60 13.57 -24.95
C LEU A 124 9.15 14.08 -24.88
N GLY A 125 8.22 13.19 -24.51
CA GLY A 125 6.84 13.57 -24.24
C GLY A 125 6.75 14.44 -22.98
N VAL A 126 5.76 15.34 -22.97
CA VAL A 126 5.44 16.18 -21.81
C VAL A 126 3.95 16.05 -21.51
N ILE A 127 3.61 15.77 -20.27
CA ILE A 127 2.26 15.87 -19.70
C ILE A 127 2.24 17.07 -18.77
N ALA A 128 1.28 17.98 -18.95
CA ALA A 128 1.11 19.15 -18.11
C ALA A 128 0.00 18.97 -17.09
N ILE A 129 0.18 19.43 -15.85
CA ILE A 129 -0.90 19.72 -14.90
C ILE A 129 -0.95 21.23 -14.70
N THR A 130 -2.01 21.88 -15.18
CA THR A 130 -2.17 23.34 -15.16
C THR A 130 -3.65 23.71 -15.06
N SER A 131 -3.99 24.95 -14.62
CA SER A 131 -5.36 25.46 -14.64
C SER A 131 -5.65 26.33 -15.89
N VAL A 132 -4.66 26.52 -16.79
CA VAL A 132 -4.79 27.38 -17.94
C VAL A 132 -4.45 26.62 -19.22
N GLU A 133 -5.47 26.26 -19.97
CA GLU A 133 -5.37 25.49 -21.22
C GLU A 133 -4.50 26.15 -22.30
N THR A 134 -4.52 27.48 -22.35
CA THR A 134 -3.77 28.26 -23.32
C THR A 134 -2.38 28.70 -22.86
N SER A 135 -1.89 28.16 -21.71
CA SER A 135 -0.60 28.52 -21.15
C SER A 135 0.58 27.98 -21.96
N ALA A 136 1.77 28.53 -21.72
CA ALA A 136 3.01 28.09 -22.38
C ALA A 136 3.28 26.60 -22.08
N LEU A 137 3.05 26.16 -20.85
CA LEU A 137 3.21 24.75 -20.44
C LEU A 137 2.22 23.84 -21.19
N ALA A 138 0.94 24.21 -21.26
CA ALA A 138 -0.07 23.42 -21.97
C ALA A 138 0.25 23.30 -23.47
N ARG A 139 0.67 24.39 -24.11
CA ARG A 139 1.09 24.37 -25.53
C ARG A 139 2.35 23.55 -25.79
N ALA A 140 3.24 23.44 -24.82
CA ALA A 140 4.47 22.64 -24.92
C ALA A 140 4.26 21.15 -24.61
N SER A 141 3.09 20.76 -24.13
CA SER A 141 2.77 19.39 -23.75
C SER A 141 2.01 18.63 -24.84
N GLU A 142 2.20 17.31 -24.91
CA GLU A 142 1.39 16.42 -25.75
C GLU A 142 0.02 16.15 -25.13
N ILE A 143 -0.07 16.21 -23.79
CA ILE A 143 -1.31 16.03 -23.02
C ILE A 143 -1.36 17.11 -21.94
N ALA A 144 -2.44 17.89 -21.88
CA ALA A 144 -2.68 18.86 -20.85
C ALA A 144 -3.84 18.38 -19.95
N LEU A 145 -3.52 18.11 -18.69
CA LEU A 145 -4.49 17.84 -17.63
C LEU A 145 -4.91 19.19 -17.03
N VAL A 146 -6.00 19.74 -17.57
CA VAL A 146 -6.47 21.08 -17.22
C VAL A 146 -7.36 21.00 -15.98
N LEU A 147 -6.87 21.51 -14.86
CA LEU A 147 -7.61 21.62 -13.62
C LEU A 147 -8.73 22.65 -13.74
N PRO A 148 -9.89 22.43 -13.11
CA PRO A 148 -10.94 23.42 -13.05
C PRO A 148 -10.47 24.67 -12.29
N LYS A 149 -10.98 25.85 -12.68
CA LYS A 149 -10.75 27.07 -11.95
C LYS A 149 -11.44 26.96 -10.58
N ALA A 150 -10.69 27.07 -9.51
CA ALA A 150 -11.18 27.06 -8.14
C ALA A 150 -10.66 28.28 -7.37
N ARG A 151 -11.46 28.78 -6.45
CA ARG A 151 -11.06 29.88 -5.59
C ARG A 151 -10.08 29.37 -4.53
N GLU A 152 -8.98 30.10 -4.36
CA GLU A 152 -8.07 29.87 -3.24
C GLU A 152 -8.78 30.17 -1.90
N ALA A 153 -8.51 29.37 -0.87
CA ALA A 153 -9.06 29.62 0.46
C ALA A 153 -8.42 30.85 1.13
N CYS A 154 -7.27 31.30 0.65
CA CYS A 154 -6.63 32.52 1.09
C CYS A 154 -7.55 33.73 0.84
N PRO A 155 -7.84 34.56 1.86
CA PRO A 155 -8.73 35.73 1.68
C PRO A 155 -8.26 36.72 0.62
N MET A 156 -6.94 36.80 0.41
CA MET A 156 -6.33 37.65 -0.62
C MET A 156 -6.20 36.95 -1.98
N GLY A 157 -6.50 35.64 -2.07
CA GLY A 157 -6.33 34.84 -3.29
C GLY A 157 -4.88 34.61 -3.71
N LEU A 158 -3.91 34.90 -2.84
CA LEU A 158 -2.47 34.86 -3.20
C LEU A 158 -1.77 33.56 -2.77
N ALA A 159 -2.13 33.02 -1.61
CA ALA A 159 -1.52 31.79 -1.13
C ALA A 159 -2.17 30.57 -1.80
N PRO A 160 -1.40 29.73 -2.52
CA PRO A 160 -1.92 28.52 -3.13
C PRO A 160 -2.37 27.54 -2.04
N THR A 161 -3.65 27.20 -2.06
CA THR A 161 -4.32 26.26 -1.16
C THR A 161 -5.13 25.26 -1.99
N THR A 162 -6.32 25.65 -2.45
CA THR A 162 -7.20 24.82 -3.26
C THR A 162 -6.52 24.34 -4.54
N SER A 163 -5.80 25.21 -5.25
CA SER A 163 -5.09 24.82 -6.47
C SER A 163 -4.05 23.72 -6.22
N THR A 164 -3.33 23.78 -5.12
CA THR A 164 -2.34 22.74 -4.77
C THR A 164 -3.01 21.45 -4.31
N LEU A 165 -4.15 21.53 -3.62
CA LEU A 165 -4.95 20.36 -3.29
C LEU A 165 -5.46 19.64 -4.54
N LEU A 166 -5.93 20.39 -5.55
CA LEU A 166 -6.37 19.80 -6.82
C LEU A 166 -5.22 19.12 -7.58
N GLN A 167 -4.02 19.73 -7.62
CA GLN A 167 -2.83 19.10 -8.19
C GLN A 167 -2.50 17.78 -7.47
N LEU A 168 -2.58 17.78 -6.15
CA LEU A 168 -2.32 16.59 -5.34
C LEU A 168 -3.36 15.50 -5.62
N ALA A 169 -4.65 15.83 -5.58
CA ALA A 169 -5.74 14.88 -5.81
C ALA A 169 -5.66 14.24 -7.20
N LEU A 170 -5.38 15.05 -8.25
CA LEU A 170 -5.20 14.56 -9.61
C LEU A 170 -3.96 13.64 -9.71
N GLY A 171 -2.86 14.00 -9.04
CA GLY A 171 -1.64 13.19 -9.01
C GLY A 171 -1.83 11.86 -8.29
N ASP A 172 -2.62 11.83 -7.21
CA ASP A 172 -2.98 10.60 -6.51
C ASP A 172 -3.90 9.73 -7.38
N ALA A 173 -4.87 10.33 -8.07
CA ALA A 173 -5.70 9.63 -9.04
C ALA A 173 -4.87 8.97 -10.15
N LEU A 174 -3.85 9.67 -10.70
CA LEU A 174 -2.92 9.09 -11.67
C LEU A 174 -2.14 7.90 -11.09
N ALA A 175 -1.61 8.03 -9.88
CA ALA A 175 -0.83 6.98 -9.24
C ALA A 175 -1.68 5.72 -9.00
N ILE A 176 -2.92 5.88 -8.53
CA ILE A 176 -3.83 4.75 -8.26
C ILE A 176 -4.32 4.11 -9.57
N ALA A 177 -4.69 4.89 -10.59
CA ALA A 177 -5.07 4.34 -11.88
C ALA A 177 -3.93 3.52 -12.53
N LEU A 178 -2.68 3.99 -12.41
CA LEU A 178 -1.50 3.27 -12.88
C LEU A 178 -1.23 1.99 -12.06
N LEU A 179 -1.40 2.05 -10.74
CA LEU A 179 -1.29 0.89 -9.85
C LEU A 179 -2.27 -0.22 -10.27
N GLU A 180 -3.55 0.15 -10.47
CA GLU A 180 -4.60 -0.79 -10.90
C GLU A 180 -4.33 -1.38 -12.29
N LYS A 181 -3.98 -0.54 -13.26
CA LYS A 181 -3.65 -0.95 -14.63
C LYS A 181 -2.41 -1.86 -14.70
N ARG A 182 -1.44 -1.70 -13.79
CA ARG A 182 -0.26 -2.58 -13.69
C ARG A 182 -0.55 -3.89 -12.96
N GLY A 183 -1.71 -4.04 -12.32
CA GLY A 183 -2.01 -5.18 -11.46
C GLY A 183 -1.07 -5.25 -10.24
N PHE A 184 -0.65 -4.10 -9.72
CA PHE A 184 0.29 -4.00 -8.60
C PHE A 184 -0.34 -4.57 -7.33
N THR A 185 0.32 -5.57 -6.75
CA THR A 185 -0.21 -6.36 -5.64
C THR A 185 0.32 -5.88 -4.28
N ALA A 186 -0.28 -6.39 -3.20
CA ALA A 186 0.24 -6.19 -1.84
C ALA A 186 1.66 -6.75 -1.67
N SER A 187 2.01 -7.83 -2.39
CA SER A 187 3.37 -8.40 -2.41
C SER A 187 4.38 -7.45 -3.05
N ASP A 188 3.98 -6.78 -4.15
CA ASP A 188 4.84 -5.78 -4.80
C ASP A 188 5.04 -4.57 -3.90
N PHE A 189 3.96 -4.14 -3.21
CA PHE A 189 4.02 -3.05 -2.25
C PHE A 189 4.99 -3.37 -1.08
N GLN A 190 4.96 -4.60 -0.57
CA GLN A 190 5.91 -5.07 0.44
C GLN A 190 7.37 -4.98 -0.03
N THR A 191 7.64 -5.35 -1.29
CA THR A 191 8.98 -5.30 -1.88
C THR A 191 9.56 -3.88 -1.85
N PHE A 192 8.74 -2.86 -2.08
CA PHE A 192 9.15 -1.45 -2.02
C PHE A 192 9.14 -0.86 -0.60
N HIS A 193 8.47 -1.52 0.35
CA HIS A 193 8.37 -1.07 1.75
C HIS A 193 8.85 -2.18 2.73
N PRO A 194 10.11 -2.64 2.63
CA PRO A 194 10.61 -3.77 3.44
C PRO A 194 10.67 -3.46 4.94
N GLY A 195 10.68 -2.19 5.30
CA GLY A 195 10.74 -1.74 6.69
C GLY A 195 9.41 -1.20 7.21
N GLY A 196 9.27 -1.19 8.55
CA GLY A 196 8.13 -0.60 9.22
C GLY A 196 6.89 -1.50 9.35
N ARG A 197 5.88 -0.98 10.08
CA ARG A 197 4.64 -1.71 10.44
C ARG A 197 3.82 -2.17 9.22
N LEU A 198 3.85 -1.41 8.13
CA LEU A 198 3.08 -1.71 6.94
C LEU A 198 3.68 -2.91 6.18
N GLY A 199 5.00 -2.95 6.01
CA GLY A 199 5.69 -4.09 5.41
C GLY A 199 5.48 -5.38 6.20
N ALA A 200 5.55 -5.32 7.54
CA ALA A 200 5.30 -6.47 8.40
C ALA A 200 3.90 -7.07 8.21
N ARG A 201 2.87 -6.24 8.05
CA ARG A 201 1.48 -6.67 7.87
C ARG A 201 1.24 -7.43 6.56
N LEU A 202 1.98 -7.07 5.53
CA LEU A 202 1.84 -7.63 4.18
C LEU A 202 2.69 -8.87 3.93
N ARG A 203 3.49 -9.32 4.92
CA ARG A 203 4.27 -10.55 4.80
C ARG A 203 3.36 -11.77 4.73
N PRO A 204 3.56 -12.69 3.76
CA PRO A 204 2.86 -13.96 3.77
C PRO A 204 3.33 -14.82 4.96
N VAL A 205 2.40 -15.59 5.53
CA VAL A 205 2.67 -16.36 6.75
C VAL A 205 3.80 -17.37 6.60
N ARG A 206 4.05 -17.86 5.37
CA ARG A 206 5.18 -18.78 5.07
C ARG A 206 6.55 -18.21 5.46
N GLU A 207 6.70 -16.88 5.53
CA GLU A 207 7.95 -16.23 5.92
C GLU A 207 8.14 -16.11 7.43
N LEU A 208 7.07 -16.34 8.20
CA LEU A 208 7.03 -16.17 9.66
C LEU A 208 6.79 -17.48 10.41
N MET A 209 6.24 -18.50 9.73
CA MET A 209 5.88 -19.79 10.35
C MET A 209 7.10 -20.63 10.68
N HIS A 210 6.97 -21.45 11.69
CA HIS A 210 7.90 -22.54 11.98
C HIS A 210 7.58 -23.75 11.11
N THR A 211 8.60 -24.48 10.67
CA THR A 211 8.49 -25.61 9.73
C THR A 211 9.28 -26.84 10.18
N GLY A 212 9.13 -27.97 9.49
CA GLY A 212 9.90 -29.18 9.70
C GLY A 212 9.78 -29.73 11.12
N ASP A 213 10.90 -30.04 11.73
CA ASP A 213 10.95 -30.64 13.09
C ASP A 213 10.38 -29.74 14.19
N ALA A 214 10.11 -28.46 13.93
CA ALA A 214 9.47 -27.59 14.90
C ALA A 214 7.96 -27.87 15.05
N LEU A 215 7.31 -28.54 14.09
CA LEU A 215 5.89 -28.80 14.11
C LEU A 215 5.52 -29.83 15.21
N PRO A 216 4.56 -29.51 16.08
CA PRO A 216 4.01 -30.46 17.05
C PRO A 216 2.98 -31.34 16.35
N LEU A 217 3.40 -32.47 15.80
CA LEU A 217 2.55 -33.39 15.04
C LEU A 217 2.56 -34.79 15.68
N GLY A 218 1.42 -35.47 15.57
CA GLY A 218 1.27 -36.86 16.00
C GLY A 218 0.18 -37.60 15.20
N LYS A 219 0.21 -38.90 15.24
CA LYS A 219 -0.80 -39.76 14.63
C LYS A 219 -2.05 -39.88 15.52
N THR A 220 -3.17 -40.26 14.92
CA THR A 220 -4.44 -40.51 15.63
C THR A 220 -4.31 -41.53 16.77
N SER A 221 -3.44 -42.54 16.61
CA SER A 221 -3.20 -43.61 17.57
C SER A 221 -2.24 -43.24 18.72
N LEU A 222 -1.67 -42.04 18.73
CA LEU A 222 -0.69 -41.61 19.73
C LEU A 222 -1.36 -41.54 21.12
N SER A 223 -0.73 -42.10 22.17
CA SER A 223 -1.27 -42.03 23.54
C SER A 223 -1.27 -40.59 24.04
N LEU A 224 -2.22 -40.27 24.94
CA LEU A 224 -2.35 -38.93 25.53
C LEU A 224 -1.08 -38.50 26.27
N ARG A 225 -0.38 -39.46 26.93
CA ARG A 225 0.93 -39.24 27.54
C ARG A 225 1.94 -38.70 26.50
N SER A 226 2.03 -39.36 25.37
CA SER A 226 2.95 -38.98 24.30
C SER A 226 2.57 -37.63 23.65
N VAL A 227 1.27 -37.33 23.54
CA VAL A 227 0.76 -36.01 23.14
C VAL A 227 1.26 -34.92 24.08
N ILE A 228 1.14 -35.12 25.41
CA ILE A 228 1.59 -34.17 26.42
C ILE A 228 3.10 -33.92 26.31
N LEU A 229 3.88 -34.99 26.15
CA LEU A 229 5.34 -34.87 26.00
C LEU A 229 5.72 -34.08 24.75
N GLU A 230 5.07 -34.33 23.59
CA GLU A 230 5.32 -33.61 22.36
C GLU A 230 4.90 -32.13 22.45
N MET A 231 3.73 -31.85 23.00
CA MET A 231 3.28 -30.45 23.22
C MET A 231 4.23 -29.69 24.14
N THR A 232 4.72 -30.33 25.21
CA THR A 232 5.70 -29.73 26.13
C THR A 232 7.02 -29.44 25.40
N ARG A 233 7.51 -30.40 24.61
CA ARG A 233 8.76 -30.25 23.86
C ARG A 233 8.74 -29.14 22.84
N LYS A 234 7.61 -28.98 22.14
CA LYS A 234 7.46 -28.00 21.04
C LYS A 234 6.97 -26.62 21.52
N ALA A 235 6.31 -26.53 22.67
CA ALA A 235 5.90 -25.29 23.34
C ALA A 235 4.97 -24.35 22.55
N PHE A 236 4.13 -24.88 21.64
CA PHE A 236 3.10 -24.12 20.94
C PHE A 236 1.73 -24.14 21.62
N GLY A 237 1.57 -24.85 22.74
CA GLY A 237 0.30 -25.00 23.43
C GLY A 237 -0.74 -25.83 22.69
N CYS A 238 -0.34 -26.49 21.61
CA CYS A 238 -1.19 -27.37 20.81
C CYS A 238 -0.38 -28.45 20.08
N MET A 239 -1.07 -29.48 19.58
CA MET A 239 -0.52 -30.51 18.68
C MET A 239 -1.51 -30.79 17.56
N GLY A 240 -1.02 -30.83 16.32
CA GLY A 240 -1.77 -31.28 15.15
C GLY A 240 -1.80 -32.81 15.10
N VAL A 241 -2.98 -33.35 14.80
CA VAL A 241 -3.16 -34.81 14.60
C VAL A 241 -3.30 -35.07 13.12
N THR A 242 -2.48 -35.97 12.59
CA THR A 242 -2.50 -36.34 11.17
C THR A 242 -2.97 -37.78 11.00
N ASP A 243 -3.65 -38.03 9.89
CA ASP A 243 -4.00 -39.38 9.43
C ASP A 243 -2.77 -40.11 8.80
N ASP A 244 -3.00 -41.29 8.25
CA ASP A 244 -1.92 -42.08 7.62
C ASP A 244 -1.38 -41.46 6.35
N ALA A 245 -2.18 -40.65 5.65
CA ALA A 245 -1.73 -39.90 4.47
C ALA A 245 -0.95 -38.60 4.84
N GLY A 246 -0.86 -38.26 6.13
CA GLY A 246 -0.20 -37.05 6.61
C GLY A 246 -1.10 -35.81 6.60
N VAL A 247 -2.38 -35.95 6.26
CA VAL A 247 -3.35 -34.84 6.25
C VAL A 247 -3.73 -34.47 7.69
N LEU A 248 -3.83 -33.19 7.97
CA LEU A 248 -4.23 -32.67 9.28
C LEU A 248 -5.72 -32.97 9.53
N CYS A 249 -6.04 -33.93 10.37
CA CYS A 249 -7.40 -34.35 10.67
C CYS A 249 -7.90 -33.91 12.06
N GLY A 250 -7.02 -33.34 12.90
CA GLY A 250 -7.41 -32.89 14.23
C GLY A 250 -6.41 -31.96 14.88
N LEU A 251 -6.84 -31.34 15.99
CA LEU A 251 -6.02 -30.46 16.83
C LEU A 251 -6.29 -30.77 18.30
N ILE A 252 -5.24 -30.87 19.09
CA ILE A 252 -5.31 -30.97 20.56
C ILE A 252 -4.66 -29.72 21.14
N THR A 253 -5.35 -29.06 22.06
CA THR A 253 -4.86 -27.89 22.80
C THR A 253 -4.72 -28.20 24.30
N ASP A 254 -4.05 -27.31 25.05
CA ASP A 254 -3.99 -27.40 26.50
C ASP A 254 -5.37 -27.46 27.15
N ALA A 255 -6.39 -26.84 26.54
CA ALA A 255 -7.77 -26.91 27.03
C ALA A 255 -8.37 -28.31 26.85
N ASP A 256 -8.01 -28.99 25.75
CA ASP A 256 -8.46 -30.37 25.51
C ASP A 256 -7.80 -31.34 26.49
N LEU A 257 -6.50 -31.15 26.71
CA LEU A 257 -5.78 -31.96 27.74
C LEU A 257 -6.38 -31.77 29.13
N ARG A 258 -6.69 -30.55 29.55
CA ARG A 258 -7.34 -30.28 30.84
C ARG A 258 -8.71 -30.97 30.96
N ARG A 259 -9.48 -31.04 29.89
CA ARG A 259 -10.75 -31.76 29.87
C ARG A 259 -10.58 -33.27 29.97
N ALA A 260 -9.46 -33.79 29.48
CA ALA A 260 -9.14 -35.21 29.46
C ALA A 260 -8.37 -35.71 30.68
N LEU A 261 -8.06 -34.86 31.69
CA LEU A 261 -7.25 -35.24 32.89
C LEU A 261 -7.82 -36.42 33.72
N HIS A 262 -9.11 -36.70 33.59
CA HIS A 262 -9.76 -37.83 34.29
C HIS A 262 -9.61 -39.16 33.53
N ARG A 263 -9.03 -39.16 32.34
CA ARG A 263 -8.84 -40.34 31.49
C ARG A 263 -7.49 -41.00 31.78
N ASP A 264 -7.39 -42.27 31.43
CA ASP A 264 -6.10 -42.97 31.43
C ASP A 264 -5.19 -42.44 30.35
N LEU A 265 -4.03 -41.90 30.72
CA LEU A 265 -3.10 -41.24 29.79
C LEU A 265 -2.42 -42.20 28.83
N ASP A 266 -2.30 -43.47 29.16
CA ASP A 266 -1.64 -44.46 28.32
C ASP A 266 -2.62 -45.18 27.40
N ALA A 267 -3.86 -45.35 27.83
CA ALA A 267 -4.92 -46.04 27.07
C ALA A 267 -5.70 -45.08 26.15
N THR A 268 -5.82 -43.79 26.52
CA THR A 268 -6.56 -42.82 25.71
C THR A 268 -5.70 -42.34 24.52
N THR A 269 -6.30 -42.33 23.31
CA THR A 269 -5.62 -41.93 22.09
C THR A 269 -5.86 -40.47 21.72
N ALA A 270 -5.02 -39.91 20.88
CA ALA A 270 -5.16 -38.54 20.31
C ALA A 270 -6.51 -38.36 19.63
N GLU A 271 -6.97 -39.37 18.88
CA GLU A 271 -8.26 -39.38 18.18
C GLU A 271 -9.45 -39.15 19.08
N GLU A 272 -9.42 -39.68 20.31
CA GLU A 272 -10.51 -39.59 21.26
C GLU A 272 -10.68 -38.21 21.90
N VAL A 273 -9.63 -37.37 21.86
CA VAL A 273 -9.61 -36.06 22.54
C VAL A 273 -9.48 -34.87 21.58
N MET A 274 -9.11 -35.14 20.34
CA MET A 274 -8.87 -34.06 19.34
C MET A 274 -10.14 -33.33 18.94
N ASN A 275 -10.02 -32.06 18.63
CA ASN A 275 -10.99 -31.30 17.83
C ASN A 275 -10.81 -31.68 16.37
N ARG A 276 -11.83 -32.28 15.74
CA ARG A 276 -11.82 -32.78 14.36
C ARG A 276 -12.00 -31.68 13.29
N SER A 277 -12.21 -30.44 13.71
CA SER A 277 -12.38 -29.30 12.80
C SER A 277 -11.41 -28.18 13.18
N PRO A 278 -10.11 -28.41 13.03
CA PRO A 278 -9.11 -27.37 13.35
C PRO A 278 -9.26 -26.21 12.40
N ILE A 279 -9.03 -25.00 12.93
CA ILE A 279 -8.89 -23.83 12.11
C ILE A 279 -7.46 -23.78 11.60
N THR A 280 -7.31 -23.55 10.31
CA THR A 280 -6.03 -23.52 9.62
C THR A 280 -5.93 -22.29 8.74
N THR A 281 -4.75 -22.02 8.20
CA THR A 281 -4.50 -20.99 7.20
C THR A 281 -3.60 -21.56 6.10
N THR A 282 -3.40 -20.82 5.01
CA THR A 282 -2.53 -21.22 3.90
C THR A 282 -1.19 -20.45 3.92
N PRO A 283 -0.13 -20.99 3.29
CA PRO A 283 1.18 -20.32 3.27
C PRO A 283 1.18 -18.91 2.65
N ALA A 284 0.24 -18.63 1.75
CA ALA A 284 0.12 -17.35 1.05
C ALA A 284 -0.69 -16.29 1.83
N THR A 285 -1.39 -16.68 2.89
CA THR A 285 -2.21 -15.76 3.69
C THR A 285 -1.31 -14.68 4.32
N LEU A 286 -1.76 -13.43 4.28
CA LEU A 286 -1.00 -12.32 4.85
C LEU A 286 -1.00 -12.37 6.39
N ALA A 287 0.11 -11.98 7.00
CA ALA A 287 0.28 -12.01 8.45
C ALA A 287 -0.79 -11.19 9.21
N GLN A 288 -1.23 -10.05 8.65
CA GLN A 288 -2.35 -9.28 9.21
C GLN A 288 -3.67 -10.06 9.21
N ASP A 289 -3.95 -10.84 8.16
CA ASP A 289 -5.20 -11.60 8.06
C ASP A 289 -5.18 -12.79 9.01
N VAL A 290 -4.00 -13.40 9.19
CA VAL A 290 -3.79 -14.42 10.21
C VAL A 290 -4.00 -13.86 11.63
N LEU A 291 -3.48 -12.66 11.92
CA LEU A 291 -3.69 -11.98 13.19
C LEU A 291 -5.19 -11.69 13.43
N LEU A 292 -5.89 -11.21 12.40
CA LEU A 292 -7.34 -10.99 12.47
C LEU A 292 -8.09 -12.30 12.72
N LEU A 293 -7.73 -13.39 12.01
CA LEU A 293 -8.33 -14.70 12.20
C LEU A 293 -8.14 -15.24 13.63
N MET A 294 -6.96 -15.01 14.21
CA MET A 294 -6.66 -15.40 15.61
C MET A 294 -7.49 -14.63 16.63
N ASN A 295 -7.76 -13.33 16.39
CA ASN A 295 -8.42 -12.43 17.33
C ASN A 295 -9.94 -12.28 17.11
N ALA A 296 -10.48 -12.60 15.96
CA ALA A 296 -11.88 -12.35 15.58
C ALA A 296 -12.92 -13.21 16.34
N ARG A 297 -12.50 -14.02 17.30
CA ARG A 297 -13.34 -15.02 17.98
C ARG A 297 -13.51 -14.69 19.46
N SER A 298 -14.60 -15.17 20.04
CA SER A 298 -14.86 -15.08 21.50
C SER A 298 -13.78 -15.78 22.36
N LYS A 299 -13.09 -16.77 21.78
CA LYS A 299 -11.90 -17.42 22.35
C LYS A 299 -10.75 -17.23 21.38
N PRO A 300 -9.80 -16.34 21.67
CA PRO A 300 -8.63 -16.09 20.82
C PRO A 300 -7.80 -17.37 20.62
N ILE A 301 -7.25 -17.50 19.42
CA ILE A 301 -6.35 -18.59 19.04
C ILE A 301 -4.92 -18.09 19.18
N THR A 302 -4.04 -18.84 19.85
CA THR A 302 -2.64 -18.48 20.04
C THR A 302 -1.71 -19.14 19.03
N SER A 303 -2.09 -20.30 18.49
CA SER A 303 -1.31 -21.05 17.51
C SER A 303 -2.21 -21.54 16.39
N LEU A 304 -1.74 -21.46 15.16
CA LEU A 304 -2.50 -21.83 13.97
C LEU A 304 -1.63 -22.67 13.04
N PHE A 305 -2.13 -23.82 12.60
CA PHE A 305 -1.45 -24.61 11.57
C PHE A 305 -1.62 -23.98 10.20
N VAL A 306 -0.53 -23.98 9.43
CA VAL A 306 -0.47 -23.58 8.03
C VAL A 306 -0.47 -24.85 7.20
N VAL A 307 -1.48 -25.03 6.36
CA VAL A 307 -1.67 -26.24 5.55
C VAL A 307 -1.54 -25.95 4.06
N GLY A 308 -1.01 -26.90 3.32
CA GLY A 308 -0.98 -26.86 1.86
C GLY A 308 -2.34 -27.19 1.25
N ASP A 309 -2.42 -27.10 -0.08
CA ASP A 309 -3.63 -27.44 -0.87
C ASP A 309 -3.98 -28.93 -0.74
N ASP A 310 -3.02 -29.77 -0.40
CA ASP A 310 -3.17 -31.21 -0.11
C ASP A 310 -3.66 -31.50 1.33
N GLY A 311 -3.89 -30.46 2.14
CA GLY A 311 -4.28 -30.57 3.54
C GLY A 311 -3.16 -30.98 4.49
N GLN A 312 -1.92 -31.13 4.01
CA GLN A 312 -0.78 -31.47 4.87
C GLN A 312 -0.24 -30.23 5.61
N PRO A 313 0.13 -30.37 6.90
CA PRO A 313 0.69 -29.27 7.68
C PRO A 313 2.10 -28.93 7.20
N GLN A 314 2.25 -27.73 6.64
CA GLN A 314 3.52 -27.18 6.17
C GLN A 314 4.21 -26.31 7.22
N GLY A 315 3.45 -25.77 8.17
CA GLY A 315 3.98 -24.90 9.19
C GLY A 315 3.02 -24.71 10.37
N ILE A 316 3.52 -24.01 11.39
CA ILE A 316 2.75 -23.50 12.50
C ILE A 316 3.18 -22.07 12.79
N ILE A 317 2.22 -21.19 13.04
CA ILE A 317 2.46 -19.80 13.43
C ILE A 317 1.89 -19.53 14.81
N HIS A 318 2.69 -18.91 15.68
CA HIS A 318 2.25 -18.48 17.01
C HIS A 318 2.00 -16.97 17.02
N LEU A 319 1.03 -16.51 17.82
CA LEU A 319 0.70 -15.10 17.97
C LEU A 319 1.94 -14.22 18.25
N HIS A 320 2.86 -14.70 19.10
CA HIS A 320 4.08 -13.99 19.43
C HIS A 320 5.02 -13.79 18.22
N ASP A 321 4.98 -14.67 17.23
CA ASP A 321 5.79 -14.49 16.01
C ASP A 321 5.27 -13.32 15.19
N LEU A 322 3.95 -13.18 15.10
CA LEU A 322 3.30 -12.02 14.46
C LEU A 322 3.64 -10.72 15.21
N LEU A 323 3.57 -10.73 16.55
CA LEU A 323 3.91 -9.56 17.37
C LEU A 323 5.39 -9.19 17.23
N ARG A 324 6.32 -10.16 17.24
CA ARG A 324 7.75 -9.92 17.01
C ARG A 324 8.04 -9.39 15.62
N ALA A 325 7.24 -9.78 14.63
CA ALA A 325 7.32 -9.25 13.27
C ALA A 325 6.80 -7.80 13.15
N GLY A 326 6.25 -7.21 14.23
CA GLY A 326 5.77 -5.83 14.27
C GLY A 326 4.28 -5.63 13.99
N LEU A 327 3.49 -6.71 14.04
CA LEU A 327 2.04 -6.63 13.95
C LEU A 327 1.46 -6.35 15.36
N SER A 328 0.75 -5.25 15.50
CA SER A 328 0.09 -4.85 16.75
C SER A 328 -1.25 -4.18 16.46
#